data_df9d6826a2911f5fbdc4ff8ea6c62afc
#
_entry.id   df9d6826a2911f5fbdc4ff8ea6c62afc
#
_cell.length_a   1.000
_cell.length_b   1.000
_cell.length_c   1.000
_cell.angle_alpha   90.00
_cell.angle_beta   90.00
_cell.angle_gamma   90.00
#
_symmetry.space_group_name_H-M   'P 1'
#
loop_
_entity.id
_entity.type
_entity.pdbx_description
1 polymer ?
#
loop_
_entity_poly.entity_id
_entity_poly.type
_entity_poly.pdbx_seq_one_letter_code
_entity_poly.pdbx_strand_id
1 'polypeptide(L)'
;FVGKLGHNWVQQTAGGHYPDAAVELSEVEKTAGILFRAFGGDPGLKVAAATLEEHGARRRWLQRLAGSNERIAQGRRDAETLRLPPEIAAFPEKSLNRDLYLWLSALAASDVAPEQPWFIRNQIASRTALERYPGLNARYRRLVAAHVAARIEPGSMKPDEAAQEQAIRQALEHPGTVDGLPPLYTLKSKPPQPVLVWLIGSDKLETGSKLADPNDNLPPEGSGGNPETAKEAH
;
A
#
# COMPACT_ATOMS: atom_id res chain seq x y z
N PHE A 1 -37.94 -4.37 -12.00
CA PHE A 1 -37.18 -5.48 -11.41
C PHE A 1 -35.82 -5.71 -12.07
N VAL A 2 -35.15 -4.66 -12.56
CA VAL A 2 -33.82 -4.76 -13.22
C VAL A 2 -32.70 -4.05 -12.42
N GLY A 3 -33.03 -3.39 -11.30
CA GLY A 3 -32.11 -2.55 -10.57
C GLY A 3 -31.19 -3.24 -9.53
N LYS A 4 -31.44 -4.49 -9.16
CA LYS A 4 -30.66 -5.17 -8.08
C LYS A 4 -29.51 -6.05 -8.55
N LEU A 5 -29.48 -6.46 -9.81
CA LEU A 5 -28.40 -7.29 -10.37
C LEU A 5 -27.15 -6.48 -10.76
N GLY A 6 -27.31 -5.18 -11.05
CA GLY A 6 -26.18 -4.32 -11.43
C GLY A 6 -25.30 -3.88 -10.25
N HIS A 7 -25.86 -3.82 -9.02
CA HIS A 7 -25.11 -3.34 -7.85
C HIS A 7 -24.13 -4.39 -7.29
N ASN A 8 -24.48 -5.67 -7.35
CA ASN A 8 -23.61 -6.74 -6.89
C ASN A 8 -22.39 -6.99 -7.80
N TRP A 9 -22.52 -6.65 -9.10
CA TRP A 9 -21.44 -6.87 -10.04
C TRP A 9 -20.33 -5.81 -9.94
N VAL A 10 -20.69 -4.58 -9.65
CA VAL A 10 -19.75 -3.46 -9.47
C VAL A 10 -18.99 -3.57 -8.14
N GLN A 11 -19.57 -4.18 -7.11
CA GLN A 11 -18.89 -4.42 -5.83
C GLN A 11 -17.88 -5.57 -5.90
N GLN A 12 -18.06 -6.56 -6.77
CA GLN A 12 -17.10 -7.66 -6.96
C GLN A 12 -15.83 -7.26 -7.73
N THR A 13 -15.88 -6.18 -8.51
CA THR A 13 -14.71 -5.72 -9.30
C THR A 13 -13.76 -4.76 -8.57
N ALA A 14 -14.08 -4.35 -7.35
CA ALA A 14 -13.30 -3.36 -6.59
C ALA A 14 -12.70 -3.88 -5.28
N GLY A 15 -12.34 -5.18 -5.20
CA GLY A 15 -11.83 -5.79 -3.96
C GLY A 15 -12.99 -6.01 -2.99
N GLY A 16 -13.67 -7.17 -3.08
CA GLY A 16 -14.90 -7.42 -2.34
C GLY A 16 -14.74 -7.26 -0.84
N HIS A 17 -15.71 -6.62 -0.20
CA HIS A 17 -15.86 -6.65 1.25
C HIS A 17 -16.81 -7.80 1.60
N TYR A 18 -16.33 -8.73 2.44
CA TYR A 18 -17.04 -9.96 2.82
C TYR A 18 -17.33 -9.96 4.34
N PRO A 19 -18.37 -9.25 4.79
CA PRO A 19 -18.64 -9.08 6.22
C PRO A 19 -18.93 -10.41 6.93
N ASP A 20 -19.54 -11.40 6.24
CA ASP A 20 -19.79 -12.73 6.81
C ASP A 20 -18.51 -13.55 7.05
N ALA A 21 -17.42 -13.19 6.38
CA ALA A 21 -16.11 -13.81 6.54
C ALA A 21 -15.13 -12.90 7.33
N ALA A 22 -15.60 -11.81 7.89
CA ALA A 22 -14.80 -10.88 8.66
C ALA A 22 -14.10 -11.57 9.84
N VAL A 23 -12.88 -11.12 10.12
CA VAL A 23 -12.11 -11.49 11.30
C VAL A 23 -11.69 -10.19 11.99
N GLU A 24 -12.08 -10.03 13.23
CA GLU A 24 -11.65 -8.90 14.05
C GLU A 24 -10.26 -9.16 14.62
N LEU A 25 -9.47 -8.09 14.77
CA LEU A 25 -8.16 -8.17 15.40
C LEU A 25 -8.25 -8.78 16.81
N SER A 26 -9.28 -8.44 17.57
CA SER A 26 -9.57 -8.98 18.90
C SER A 26 -9.59 -10.52 18.94
N GLU A 27 -10.04 -11.19 17.87
CA GLU A 27 -10.06 -12.63 17.75
C GLU A 27 -8.65 -13.25 17.62
N VAL A 28 -7.69 -12.49 17.10
CA VAL A 28 -6.36 -13.00 16.69
C VAL A 28 -5.18 -12.26 17.32
N GLU A 29 -5.40 -11.14 18.00
CA GLU A 29 -4.36 -10.24 18.52
C GLU A 29 -3.32 -10.99 19.38
N LYS A 30 -3.77 -11.82 20.31
CA LYS A 30 -2.88 -12.61 21.16
C LYS A 30 -2.02 -13.55 20.33
N THR A 31 -2.63 -14.25 19.37
CA THR A 31 -1.93 -15.20 18.48
C THR A 31 -0.95 -14.45 17.57
N ALA A 32 -1.37 -13.33 16.99
CA ALA A 32 -0.54 -12.46 16.16
C ALA A 32 0.69 -11.96 16.93
N GLY A 33 0.50 -11.51 18.18
CA GLY A 33 1.60 -11.07 19.04
C GLY A 33 2.56 -12.18 19.44
N ILE A 34 2.05 -13.39 19.72
CA ILE A 34 2.90 -14.57 19.98
C ILE A 34 3.71 -14.93 18.74
N LEU A 35 3.08 -15.00 17.58
CA LEU A 35 3.74 -15.33 16.33
C LEU A 35 4.76 -14.27 15.91
N PHE A 36 4.42 -12.98 16.06
CA PHE A 36 5.36 -11.89 15.79
C PHE A 36 6.67 -12.09 16.56
N ARG A 37 6.59 -12.38 17.87
CA ARG A 37 7.78 -12.66 18.70
C ARG A 37 8.46 -13.97 18.32
N ALA A 38 7.71 -15.03 18.02
CA ALA A 38 8.25 -16.32 17.59
C ALA A 38 9.00 -16.22 16.26
N PHE A 39 8.59 -15.30 15.40
CA PHE A 39 9.27 -14.96 14.13
C PHE A 39 10.44 -13.98 14.32
N GLY A 40 10.86 -13.70 15.56
CA GLY A 40 11.99 -12.84 15.86
C GLY A 40 11.69 -11.36 15.90
N GLY A 41 10.43 -10.99 15.95
CA GLY A 41 10.00 -9.61 16.20
C GLY A 41 10.38 -9.16 17.63
N ASP A 42 10.56 -7.84 17.79
CA ASP A 42 10.94 -7.25 19.07
C ASP A 42 9.90 -7.59 20.16
N PRO A 43 10.33 -8.24 21.27
CA PRO A 43 9.42 -8.63 22.35
C PRO A 43 8.78 -7.44 23.08
N GLY A 44 9.39 -6.26 23.02
CA GLY A 44 8.85 -5.01 23.58
C GLY A 44 7.72 -4.39 22.77
N LEU A 45 7.57 -4.76 21.49
CA LEU A 45 6.51 -4.24 20.65
C LEU A 45 5.13 -4.80 21.02
N LYS A 46 4.15 -3.91 21.11
CA LYS A 46 2.74 -4.26 21.28
C LYS A 46 2.05 -4.43 19.93
N VAL A 47 1.16 -5.39 19.84
CA VAL A 47 0.19 -5.46 18.72
C VAL A 47 -0.99 -4.56 19.09
N ALA A 48 -1.43 -3.71 18.18
CA ALA A 48 -2.58 -2.82 18.37
C ALA A 48 -3.36 -2.63 17.08
N ALA A 49 -4.60 -2.22 17.21
CA ALA A 49 -5.41 -1.83 16.06
C ALA A 49 -4.86 -0.54 15.42
N ALA A 50 -4.85 -0.49 14.09
CA ALA A 50 -4.58 0.73 13.36
C ALA A 50 -5.75 1.71 13.57
N THR A 51 -5.49 2.87 14.18
CA THR A 51 -6.52 3.89 14.41
C THR A 51 -6.73 4.75 13.17
N LEU A 52 -7.99 5.17 12.94
CA LEU A 52 -8.37 5.98 11.78
C LEU A 52 -7.79 7.42 11.84
N GLU A 53 -7.40 7.91 13.01
CA GLU A 53 -6.93 9.29 13.21
C GLU A 53 -5.55 9.55 12.62
N GLU A 54 -4.66 8.56 12.61
CA GLU A 54 -3.34 8.68 11.98
C GLU A 54 -3.41 8.66 10.45
N HIS A 55 -4.58 8.42 9.89
CA HIS A 55 -4.84 8.39 8.45
C HIS A 55 -5.25 9.75 7.86
N GLY A 56 -5.33 10.81 8.65
CA GLY A 56 -5.80 12.12 8.19
C GLY A 56 -5.02 12.71 7.01
N ALA A 57 -3.70 12.54 6.97
CA ALA A 57 -2.86 12.93 5.82
C ALA A 57 -3.01 11.98 4.62
N ARG A 58 -3.43 10.73 4.86
CA ARG A 58 -3.64 9.68 3.85
C ARG A 58 -5.06 9.66 3.29
N ARG A 59 -6.01 10.30 3.98
CA ARG A 59 -7.41 10.41 3.54
C ARG A 59 -7.54 10.96 2.12
N ARG A 60 -6.68 11.92 1.74
CA ARG A 60 -6.67 12.49 0.38
C ARG A 60 -6.18 11.49 -0.68
N TRP A 61 -5.28 10.58 -0.32
CA TRP A 61 -4.75 9.59 -1.26
C TRP A 61 -5.73 8.43 -1.46
N LEU A 62 -6.26 7.85 -0.36
CA LEU A 62 -7.29 6.80 -0.41
C LEU A 62 -8.59 7.28 -1.03
N GLN A 63 -8.99 8.55 -0.80
CA GLN A 63 -10.15 9.16 -1.47
C GLN A 63 -9.94 9.43 -2.96
N ARG A 64 -8.69 9.60 -3.41
CA ARG A 64 -8.38 9.71 -4.84
C ARG A 64 -8.33 8.35 -5.55
N LEU A 65 -8.00 7.28 -4.84
CA LEU A 65 -7.98 5.91 -5.36
C LEU A 65 -9.35 5.28 -5.46
N ALA A 66 -10.17 5.56 -4.48
CA ALA A 66 -11.50 5.00 -4.39
C ALA A 66 -12.50 6.09 -4.75
N GLY A 67 -12.94 6.13 -5.97
CA GLY A 67 -14.28 6.64 -6.25
C GLY A 67 -15.35 5.82 -5.51
N SER A 68 -14.97 5.00 -4.56
CA SER A 68 -15.81 4.17 -3.71
C SER A 68 -15.35 4.30 -2.25
N ASN A 69 -16.32 4.44 -1.37
CA ASN A 69 -16.23 4.68 0.07
C ASN A 69 -15.64 3.50 0.88
N GLU A 70 -14.74 2.71 0.31
CA GLU A 70 -14.22 1.49 0.94
C GLU A 70 -12.97 1.77 1.76
N ARG A 71 -13.10 1.55 3.07
CA ARG A 71 -12.05 1.70 4.07
C ARG A 71 -11.22 0.42 4.11
N ILE A 72 -10.11 0.38 3.37
CA ILE A 72 -9.14 -0.72 3.48
C ILE A 72 -8.11 -0.33 4.54
N ALA A 73 -8.14 -1.01 5.68
CA ALA A 73 -7.08 -0.91 6.66
C ALA A 73 -5.94 -1.86 6.28
N GLN A 74 -4.70 -1.37 6.34
CA GLN A 74 -3.49 -2.16 6.05
C GLN A 74 -2.59 -2.21 7.28
N GLY A 75 -1.81 -3.29 7.42
CA GLY A 75 -0.86 -3.44 8.51
C GLY A 75 0.31 -2.46 8.41
N ARG A 76 0.80 -1.99 9.55
CA ARG A 76 1.94 -1.07 9.69
C ARG A 76 2.78 -1.43 10.90
N ARG A 77 4.10 -1.23 10.81
CA ARG A 77 5.02 -1.30 11.95
C ARG A 77 5.55 0.10 12.27
N ASP A 78 5.41 0.52 13.51
CA ASP A 78 6.05 1.71 14.09
C ASP A 78 7.21 1.28 15.00
N ALA A 79 7.98 2.25 15.53
CA ALA A 79 9.10 1.96 16.43
C ALA A 79 8.67 1.21 17.71
N GLU A 80 7.43 1.37 18.15
CA GLU A 80 6.91 0.82 19.42
C GLU A 80 5.70 -0.11 19.25
N THR A 81 5.10 -0.20 18.05
CA THR A 81 3.83 -0.89 17.87
C THR A 81 3.71 -1.52 16.48
N LEU A 82 3.30 -2.78 16.45
CA LEU A 82 2.78 -3.42 15.25
C LEU A 82 1.29 -3.10 15.12
N ARG A 83 0.94 -2.21 14.21
CA ARG A 83 -0.46 -1.83 13.94
C ARG A 83 -1.03 -2.71 12.85
N LEU A 84 -2.09 -3.44 13.18
CA LEU A 84 -2.82 -4.29 12.25
C LEU A 84 -4.22 -3.73 12.02
N PRO A 85 -4.89 -4.07 10.90
CA PRO A 85 -6.27 -3.70 10.67
C PRO A 85 -7.17 -4.08 11.85
N PRO A 86 -8.11 -3.24 12.29
CA PRO A 86 -9.05 -3.63 13.34
C PRO A 86 -9.95 -4.77 12.89
N GLU A 87 -10.25 -4.87 11.61
CA GLU A 87 -11.02 -5.92 10.96
C GLU A 87 -10.43 -6.24 9.58
N ILE A 88 -10.41 -7.50 9.20
CA ILE A 88 -10.11 -7.97 7.84
C ILE A 88 -11.32 -8.76 7.31
N ALA A 89 -11.92 -8.23 6.23
CA ALA A 89 -13.04 -8.83 5.49
C ALA A 89 -12.75 -8.82 3.98
N ALA A 90 -11.48 -9.04 3.61
CA ALA A 90 -10.96 -8.85 2.25
C ALA A 90 -11.18 -10.07 1.36
N PHE A 91 -11.41 -11.24 1.93
CA PHE A 91 -11.58 -12.51 1.22
C PHE A 91 -12.90 -13.20 1.60
N PRO A 92 -13.52 -13.97 0.67
CA PRO A 92 -14.76 -14.67 0.96
C PRO A 92 -14.60 -15.81 1.99
N GLU A 93 -13.38 -16.27 2.21
CA GLU A 93 -13.07 -17.31 3.19
C GLU A 93 -12.53 -16.69 4.49
N LYS A 94 -13.20 -16.93 5.63
CA LYS A 94 -12.75 -16.48 6.96
C LYS A 94 -11.34 -16.96 7.30
N SER A 95 -10.95 -18.14 6.81
CA SER A 95 -9.60 -18.68 6.98
C SER A 95 -8.52 -17.82 6.33
N LEU A 96 -8.77 -17.28 5.14
CA LEU A 96 -7.84 -16.38 4.44
C LEU A 96 -7.70 -15.05 5.18
N ASN A 97 -8.79 -14.48 5.68
CA ASN A 97 -8.76 -13.25 6.46
C ASN A 97 -7.96 -13.42 7.77
N ARG A 98 -8.09 -14.58 8.43
CA ARG A 98 -7.24 -14.95 9.57
C ARG A 98 -5.79 -15.15 9.18
N ASP A 99 -5.53 -15.88 8.09
CA ASP A 99 -4.18 -16.13 7.58
C ASP A 99 -3.46 -14.83 7.21
N LEU A 100 -4.20 -13.81 6.75
CA LEU A 100 -3.61 -12.50 6.46
C LEU A 100 -3.04 -11.82 7.72
N TYR A 101 -3.72 -11.88 8.87
CA TYR A 101 -3.15 -11.38 10.14
C TYR A 101 -1.86 -12.10 10.51
N LEU A 102 -1.85 -13.42 10.40
CA LEU A 102 -0.67 -14.23 10.73
C LEU A 102 0.49 -13.93 9.78
N TRP A 103 0.20 -13.77 8.50
CA TRP A 103 1.18 -13.38 7.50
C TRP A 103 1.75 -11.97 7.77
N LEU A 104 0.91 -10.98 8.02
CA LEU A 104 1.36 -9.61 8.32
C LEU A 104 2.24 -9.56 9.57
N SER A 105 1.98 -10.41 10.56
CA SER A 105 2.82 -10.54 11.76
C SER A 105 4.20 -11.11 11.42
N ALA A 106 4.27 -12.16 10.59
CA ALA A 106 5.52 -12.74 10.13
C ALA A 106 6.32 -11.77 9.26
N LEU A 107 5.63 -11.06 8.36
CA LEU A 107 6.21 -10.05 7.49
C LEU A 107 6.84 -8.90 8.30
N ALA A 108 6.12 -8.40 9.31
CA ALA A 108 6.61 -7.34 10.18
C ALA A 108 7.83 -7.77 11.00
N ALA A 109 7.88 -9.03 11.45
CA ALA A 109 9.03 -9.58 12.14
C ALA A 109 10.25 -9.78 11.22
N SER A 110 10.02 -9.89 9.91
CA SER A 110 11.05 -10.08 8.88
C SER A 110 11.44 -8.79 8.15
N ASP A 111 10.95 -7.64 8.60
CA ASP A 111 11.23 -6.34 8.01
C ASP A 111 12.63 -5.84 8.44
N VAL A 112 13.63 -6.19 7.64
CA VAL A 112 15.06 -5.97 7.91
C VAL A 112 15.68 -4.82 7.11
N ALA A 113 14.91 -4.18 6.25
CA ALA A 113 15.39 -3.11 5.36
C ALA A 113 14.45 -1.88 5.39
N PRO A 114 14.29 -1.24 6.57
CA PRO A 114 13.32 -0.14 6.73
C PRO A 114 13.63 1.10 5.88
N GLU A 115 14.87 1.29 5.47
CA GLU A 115 15.34 2.41 4.62
C GLU A 115 14.98 2.24 3.13
N GLN A 116 14.63 1.02 2.71
CA GLN A 116 14.31 0.75 1.32
C GLN A 116 12.93 1.32 0.93
N PRO A 117 12.74 1.72 -0.35
CA PRO A 117 11.43 2.08 -0.86
C PRO A 117 10.39 1.00 -0.59
N TRP A 118 9.15 1.40 -0.30
CA TRP A 118 8.05 0.50 0.08
C TRP A 118 7.95 -0.78 -0.76
N PHE A 119 8.08 -0.66 -2.08
CA PHE A 119 7.96 -1.78 -3.01
C PHE A 119 9.08 -2.82 -2.84
N ILE A 120 10.33 -2.36 -2.68
CA ILE A 120 11.51 -3.21 -2.48
C ILE A 120 11.52 -3.78 -1.08
N ARG A 121 11.24 -2.95 -0.06
CA ARG A 121 11.18 -3.33 1.35
C ARG A 121 10.26 -4.52 1.58
N ASN A 122 9.04 -4.47 1.04
CA ASN A 122 8.08 -5.57 1.21
C ASN A 122 8.51 -6.85 0.48
N GLN A 123 9.18 -6.77 -0.67
CA GLN A 123 9.73 -7.93 -1.34
C GLN A 123 10.86 -8.57 -0.52
N ILE A 124 11.78 -7.76 0.03
CA ILE A 124 12.86 -8.25 0.90
C ILE A 124 12.26 -8.94 2.13
N ALA A 125 11.33 -8.30 2.82
CA ALA A 125 10.67 -8.85 3.99
C ALA A 125 9.91 -10.15 3.67
N SER A 126 9.18 -10.20 2.55
CA SER A 126 8.46 -11.39 2.09
C SER A 126 9.41 -12.55 1.82
N ARG A 127 10.48 -12.31 1.06
CA ARG A 127 11.51 -13.31 0.78
C ARG A 127 12.15 -13.81 2.08
N THR A 128 12.59 -12.90 2.95
CA THR A 128 13.18 -13.24 4.25
C THR A 128 12.25 -14.08 5.10
N ALA A 129 10.96 -13.76 5.18
CA ALA A 129 9.96 -14.52 5.92
C ALA A 129 9.81 -15.94 5.37
N LEU A 130 9.74 -16.09 4.03
CA LEU A 130 9.53 -17.37 3.36
C LEU A 130 10.76 -18.30 3.43
N GLU A 131 11.97 -17.73 3.33
CA GLU A 131 13.23 -18.46 3.46
C GLU A 131 13.44 -18.94 4.92
N ARG A 132 13.20 -18.04 5.88
CA ARG A 132 13.41 -18.31 7.30
C ARG A 132 12.36 -19.26 7.87
N TYR A 133 11.12 -19.18 7.38
CA TYR A 133 9.97 -19.94 7.88
C TYR A 133 9.24 -20.69 6.76
N PRO A 134 9.81 -21.80 6.24
CA PRO A 134 9.23 -22.52 5.09
C PRO A 134 7.79 -22.97 5.28
N GLY A 135 7.34 -23.17 6.54
CA GLY A 135 5.95 -23.49 6.86
C GLY A 135 4.93 -22.41 6.46
N LEU A 136 5.37 -21.20 6.19
CA LEU A 136 4.50 -20.10 5.70
C LEU A 136 4.24 -20.19 4.19
N ASN A 137 5.03 -20.93 3.42
CA ASN A 137 4.95 -20.93 1.95
C ASN A 137 3.56 -21.31 1.40
N ALA A 138 2.91 -22.33 1.95
CA ALA A 138 1.59 -22.75 1.49
C ALA A 138 0.53 -21.67 1.79
N ARG A 139 0.58 -21.08 2.99
CA ARG A 139 -0.31 -19.98 3.40
C ARG A 139 -0.10 -18.75 2.54
N TYR A 140 1.13 -18.32 2.33
CA TYR A 140 1.48 -17.20 1.49
C TYR A 140 0.96 -17.37 0.06
N ARG A 141 1.21 -18.52 -0.57
CA ARG A 141 0.72 -18.80 -1.94
C ARG A 141 -0.80 -18.73 -2.05
N ARG A 142 -1.53 -19.23 -1.05
CA ARG A 142 -3.01 -19.11 -1.02
C ARG A 142 -3.46 -17.66 -0.91
N LEU A 143 -2.83 -16.87 -0.05
CA LEU A 143 -3.12 -15.44 0.11
C LEU A 143 -2.81 -14.66 -1.17
N VAL A 144 -1.65 -14.89 -1.79
CA VAL A 144 -1.27 -14.25 -3.06
C VAL A 144 -2.24 -14.61 -4.16
N ALA A 145 -2.56 -15.90 -4.33
CA ALA A 145 -3.51 -16.34 -5.37
C ALA A 145 -4.88 -15.67 -5.21
N ALA A 146 -5.43 -15.63 -3.98
CA ALA A 146 -6.70 -14.97 -3.70
C ALA A 146 -6.62 -13.45 -3.91
N HIS A 147 -5.52 -12.83 -3.50
CA HIS A 147 -5.31 -11.40 -3.65
C HIS A 147 -5.16 -11.00 -5.13
N VAL A 148 -4.35 -11.71 -5.90
CA VAL A 148 -4.16 -11.48 -7.35
C VAL A 148 -5.47 -11.67 -8.12
N ALA A 149 -6.25 -12.70 -7.78
CA ALA A 149 -7.57 -12.94 -8.41
C ALA A 149 -8.59 -11.83 -8.16
N ALA A 150 -8.45 -11.09 -7.04
CA ALA A 150 -9.33 -9.96 -6.70
C ALA A 150 -8.86 -8.62 -7.31
N ARG A 151 -7.67 -8.56 -7.90
CA ARG A 151 -7.11 -7.34 -8.49
C ARG A 151 -7.60 -7.11 -9.91
N ILE A 152 -7.65 -5.84 -10.32
CA ILE A 152 -8.05 -5.45 -11.69
C ILE A 152 -7.06 -6.02 -12.70
N GLU A 153 -7.58 -6.63 -13.77
CA GLU A 153 -6.74 -7.18 -14.83
C GLU A 153 -5.97 -6.10 -15.60
N PRO A 154 -4.64 -6.30 -15.84
CA PRO A 154 -3.80 -5.32 -16.53
C PRO A 154 -4.33 -4.89 -17.89
N GLY A 155 -4.98 -5.78 -18.63
CA GLY A 155 -5.54 -5.50 -19.95
C GLY A 155 -6.64 -4.42 -19.98
N SER A 156 -7.20 -4.06 -18.83
CA SER A 156 -8.21 -3.01 -18.70
C SER A 156 -7.63 -1.66 -18.23
N MET A 157 -6.31 -1.58 -18.04
CA MET A 157 -5.61 -0.43 -17.51
C MET A 157 -4.87 0.35 -18.60
N LYS A 158 -4.41 1.58 -18.28
CA LYS A 158 -3.45 2.29 -19.14
C LYS A 158 -2.10 1.55 -19.14
N PRO A 159 -1.27 1.74 -20.18
CA PRO A 159 -0.02 0.98 -20.32
C PRO A 159 0.92 1.08 -19.11
N ASP A 160 1.06 2.25 -18.52
CA ASP A 160 1.91 2.49 -17.34
C ASP A 160 1.28 1.96 -16.04
N GLU A 161 -0.05 2.06 -15.89
CA GLU A 161 -0.78 1.42 -14.79
C GLU A 161 -0.67 -0.11 -14.88
N ALA A 162 -0.82 -0.67 -16.11
CA ALA A 162 -0.68 -2.10 -16.36
C ALA A 162 0.74 -2.61 -16.07
N ALA A 163 1.76 -1.83 -16.44
CA ALA A 163 3.16 -2.15 -16.14
C ALA A 163 3.41 -2.21 -14.62
N GLN A 164 2.86 -1.26 -13.83
CA GLN A 164 2.94 -1.31 -12.38
C GLN A 164 2.21 -2.51 -11.80
N GLU A 165 1.01 -2.81 -12.30
CA GLU A 165 0.22 -3.95 -11.84
C GLU A 165 0.94 -5.28 -12.13
N GLN A 166 1.53 -5.43 -13.31
CA GLN A 166 2.34 -6.61 -13.65
C GLN A 166 3.57 -6.75 -12.75
N ALA A 167 4.28 -5.64 -12.47
CA ALA A 167 5.41 -5.63 -11.56
C ALA A 167 5.00 -6.06 -10.14
N ILE A 168 3.84 -5.59 -9.66
CA ILE A 168 3.30 -5.98 -8.35
C ILE A 168 2.94 -7.49 -8.34
N ARG A 169 2.26 -8.00 -9.34
CA ARG A 169 1.89 -9.42 -9.44
C ARG A 169 3.14 -10.31 -9.46
N GLN A 170 4.14 -9.96 -10.26
CA GLN A 170 5.42 -10.67 -10.29
C GLN A 170 6.13 -10.64 -8.92
N ALA A 171 6.18 -9.49 -8.28
CA ALA A 171 6.79 -9.32 -6.96
C ALA A 171 6.05 -10.08 -5.86
N LEU A 172 4.74 -10.28 -5.98
CA LEU A 172 3.94 -11.11 -5.08
C LEU A 172 4.20 -12.60 -5.28
N GLU A 173 4.24 -13.04 -6.53
CA GLU A 173 4.49 -14.45 -6.87
C GLU A 173 5.94 -14.87 -6.59
N HIS A 174 6.89 -13.95 -6.86
CA HIS A 174 8.32 -14.17 -6.76
C HIS A 174 9.01 -13.01 -6.00
N PRO A 175 8.89 -12.92 -4.67
CA PRO A 175 9.45 -11.81 -3.90
C PRO A 175 10.96 -11.67 -4.06
N GLY A 176 11.40 -10.44 -4.36
CA GLY A 176 12.81 -10.11 -4.55
C GLY A 176 13.30 -10.27 -5.99
N THR A 177 12.41 -10.43 -6.98
CA THR A 177 12.77 -10.56 -8.39
C THR A 177 12.51 -9.29 -9.21
N VAL A 178 11.91 -8.26 -8.62
CA VAL A 178 11.57 -7.01 -9.31
C VAL A 178 12.31 -5.85 -8.65
N ASP A 179 13.19 -5.19 -9.41
CA ASP A 179 14.11 -4.16 -8.88
C ASP A 179 13.43 -2.81 -8.58
N GLY A 180 12.25 -2.57 -9.10
CA GLY A 180 11.52 -1.33 -8.85
C GLY A 180 10.12 -1.30 -9.45
N LEU A 181 9.30 -0.39 -8.93
CA LEU A 181 7.99 -0.14 -9.51
C LEU A 181 8.15 0.79 -10.72
N PRO A 182 7.64 0.42 -11.92
CA PRO A 182 7.70 1.28 -13.10
C PRO A 182 7.06 2.65 -12.85
N PRO A 183 7.58 3.74 -13.41
CA PRO A 183 6.99 5.07 -13.22
C PRO A 183 5.65 5.21 -13.97
N LEU A 184 4.76 6.03 -13.41
CA LEU A 184 3.56 6.49 -14.10
C LEU A 184 3.93 7.70 -14.96
N TYR A 185 3.65 7.65 -16.24
CA TYR A 185 3.97 8.71 -17.20
C TYR A 185 2.75 9.21 -18.02
N THR A 186 1.66 8.48 -17.97
CA THR A 186 0.44 8.89 -18.67
C THR A 186 -0.34 9.89 -17.83
N LEU A 187 -0.80 10.97 -18.45
CA LEU A 187 -1.63 11.98 -17.78
C LEU A 187 -2.88 11.33 -17.16
N LYS A 188 -3.15 11.63 -15.89
CA LYS A 188 -4.25 11.06 -15.10
C LYS A 188 -4.13 9.54 -14.87
N SER A 189 -2.94 8.96 -14.92
CA SER A 189 -2.74 7.58 -14.45
C SER A 189 -2.99 7.48 -12.97
N LYS A 190 -3.60 6.38 -12.56
CA LYS A 190 -3.92 6.10 -11.16
C LYS A 190 -2.79 5.33 -10.51
N PRO A 191 -2.48 5.61 -9.24
CA PRO A 191 -1.56 4.78 -8.48
C PRO A 191 -2.09 3.34 -8.37
N PRO A 192 -1.21 2.36 -8.10
CA PRO A 192 -1.61 0.96 -8.02
C PRO A 192 -2.60 0.74 -6.87
N GLN A 193 -3.44 -0.29 -7.04
CA GLN A 193 -4.32 -0.74 -5.95
C GLN A 193 -3.50 -1.13 -4.71
N PRO A 194 -4.04 -0.96 -3.50
CA PRO A 194 -3.41 -1.44 -2.28
C PRO A 194 -3.01 -2.90 -2.36
N VAL A 195 -1.87 -3.26 -1.79
CA VAL A 195 -1.39 -4.63 -1.70
C VAL A 195 -1.60 -5.13 -0.29
N LEU A 196 -2.64 -5.93 -0.07
CA LEU A 196 -3.10 -6.35 1.26
C LEU A 196 -2.09 -7.22 2.00
N VAL A 197 -1.29 -8.00 1.27
CA VAL A 197 -0.28 -8.90 1.83
C VAL A 197 1.05 -8.20 2.14
N TRP A 198 1.11 -6.87 2.03
CA TRP A 198 2.27 -6.05 2.33
C TRP A 198 1.99 -5.02 3.42
N LEU A 199 3.04 -4.63 4.15
CA LEU A 199 2.97 -3.56 5.13
C LEU A 199 3.01 -2.19 4.42
N ILE A 200 2.30 -1.22 4.98
CA ILE A 200 2.47 0.18 4.58
C ILE A 200 3.75 0.70 5.24
N GLY A 201 4.63 1.32 4.46
CA GLY A 201 5.78 2.06 4.98
C GLY A 201 5.33 3.29 5.78
N SER A 202 6.16 3.72 6.73
CA SER A 202 6.04 5.03 7.37
C SER A 202 6.35 6.16 6.39
N ASP A 203 7.08 5.84 5.33
CA ASP A 203 7.51 6.80 4.33
C ASP A 203 6.34 7.23 3.48
N LYS A 204 6.27 8.53 3.24
CA LYS A 204 5.43 9.08 2.17
C LYS A 204 5.70 8.23 0.95
N LEU A 205 4.66 7.63 0.37
CA LEU A 205 4.74 7.11 -0.98
C LEU A 205 5.39 8.22 -1.81
N GLU A 206 6.66 8.03 -2.13
CA GLU A 206 7.28 8.80 -3.18
C GLU A 206 6.52 8.40 -4.44
N THR A 207 5.39 9.06 -4.64
CA THR A 207 4.83 9.20 -5.97
C THR A 207 5.97 9.79 -6.77
N GLY A 208 6.60 8.99 -7.60
CA GLY A 208 7.51 9.42 -8.66
C GLY A 208 6.75 10.26 -9.65
N SER A 209 6.30 11.40 -9.22
CA SER A 209 5.74 12.50 -9.99
C SER A 209 6.35 13.79 -9.46
N LYS A 210 7.66 13.92 -9.59
CA LYS A 210 8.20 15.18 -10.06
C LYS A 210 7.86 15.24 -11.56
N LEU A 211 6.62 15.50 -11.90
CA LEU A 211 6.33 16.30 -13.08
C LEU A 211 7.07 17.61 -12.79
N ALA A 212 8.18 17.81 -13.50
CA ALA A 212 8.85 19.11 -13.56
C ALA A 212 7.75 20.13 -13.83
N ASP A 213 7.55 21.05 -12.89
CA ASP A 213 6.69 22.19 -13.07
C ASP A 213 7.27 22.95 -14.26
N PRO A 214 6.54 23.12 -15.40
CA PRO A 214 7.10 23.80 -16.57
C PRO A 214 7.47 25.27 -16.29
N ASN A 215 7.23 25.76 -15.08
CA ASN A 215 7.44 27.15 -14.68
C ASN A 215 8.72 27.38 -13.85
N ASP A 216 9.53 26.34 -13.60
CA ASP A 216 10.76 26.48 -12.77
C ASP A 216 11.99 26.95 -13.57
N ASN A 217 11.82 27.30 -14.87
CA ASN A 217 12.89 27.78 -15.75
C ASN A 217 12.67 29.20 -16.32
N LEU A 218 11.94 30.04 -15.61
CA LEU A 218 11.93 31.47 -15.94
C LEU A 218 13.04 32.17 -15.15
N PRO A 219 14.04 32.78 -15.83
CA PRO A 219 15.01 33.63 -15.15
C PRO A 219 14.30 34.84 -14.52
N PRO A 220 14.78 35.35 -13.38
CA PRO A 220 14.15 36.52 -12.75
C PRO A 220 14.15 37.72 -13.70
N GLU A 221 12.98 38.24 -13.99
CA GLU A 221 12.85 39.50 -14.76
C GLU A 221 13.64 40.58 -14.05
N GLY A 222 14.60 41.14 -14.78
CA GLY A 222 15.43 42.23 -14.34
C GLY A 222 14.60 43.49 -14.05
N SER A 223 14.73 43.95 -12.83
CA SER A 223 14.23 45.25 -12.39
C SER A 223 14.81 46.35 -13.27
N GLY A 224 14.01 46.86 -14.18
CA GLY A 224 14.34 48.05 -14.97
C GLY A 224 14.40 49.30 -14.08
N GLY A 225 15.62 49.75 -13.82
CA GLY A 225 15.85 51.05 -13.20
C GLY A 225 15.46 52.20 -14.13
N ASN A 226 14.61 53.04 -13.64
CA ASN A 226 14.20 54.29 -14.31
C ASN A 226 15.28 55.36 -14.03
N PRO A 227 15.87 56.04 -15.03
CA PRO A 227 16.77 57.14 -14.81
C PRO A 227 15.96 58.44 -14.65
N GLU A 228 15.87 58.95 -13.45
CA GLU A 228 15.31 60.28 -13.20
C GLU A 228 16.37 61.37 -13.36
N THR A 229 16.04 62.27 -14.23
CA THR A 229 16.74 63.46 -14.67
C THR A 229 17.16 64.39 -13.53
N ALA A 230 18.46 64.69 -13.46
CA ALA A 230 18.97 65.83 -12.72
C ALA A 230 18.75 67.12 -13.53
N LYS A 231 18.01 68.05 -12.99
CA LYS A 231 17.96 69.47 -13.45
C LYS A 231 18.83 70.33 -12.54
N GLU A 232 19.64 71.13 -13.19
CA GLU A 232 20.45 72.22 -12.69
C GLU A 232 19.72 73.21 -11.78
N ALA A 233 20.45 73.82 -10.84
CA ALA A 233 20.46 75.29 -10.63
C ALA A 233 21.56 75.69 -9.65
N HIS A 234 22.43 76.59 -10.15
CA HIS A 234 23.23 77.65 -9.50
C HIS A 234 24.21 77.25 -8.39
#